data_4e64dacd4eaadd3ffb7ea346b0001dd0
#
_entry.id   4e64dacd4eaadd3ffb7ea346b0001dd0
#
_cell.length_a   1.000
_cell.length_b   1.000
_cell.length_c   1.000
_cell.angle_alpha   90.00
_cell.angle_beta   90.00
_cell.angle_gamma   90.00
#
_symmetry.space_group_name_H-M   'P 1'
#
loop_
_entity.id
_entity.type
_entity.pdbx_description
1 polymer ?
#
loop_
_entity_poly.entity_id
_entity_poly.type
_entity_poly.pdbx_seq_one_letter_code
_entity_poly.pdbx_strand_id
1 'polypeptide(L)'
;YYYDTYQAMYHLTNTQMGLLGSAYGVLGVFSYIIGGVLADKIKAKKLLIFSMIATGLGGLLHLFVNNFYALVVIYGLWGVTSLLTFWPALMKIVRIQATEEEQSRAYGTFEGGRGVFNAAHLAVATAIFGIFQRKAMPTLGIKGIIWFYSLAPLIVGIIFIFLLKEPETVKEDGTSSTVSFKDIIRVLKMPVMWLIIIMMYTSYTFNMSSYYFTPYASNIIGVTAVIAAILTVMSQYIRPFAA
;
A
#
# COMPACT_ATOMS: atom_id res chain seq x y z
N TYR A 1 4.83 0.66 -12.47
CA TYR A 1 4.17 1.04 -13.73
C TYR A 1 5.07 1.83 -14.67
N TYR A 2 5.90 2.74 -14.19
CA TYR A 2 6.75 3.63 -15.00
C TYR A 2 8.23 3.36 -14.73
N TYR A 3 8.59 2.08 -14.66
CA TYR A 3 9.87 1.57 -14.18
C TYR A 3 11.06 2.24 -14.88
N ASP A 4 11.11 2.14 -16.21
CA ASP A 4 12.26 2.63 -16.99
C ASP A 4 12.43 4.15 -16.87
N THR A 5 11.33 4.90 -16.89
CA THR A 5 11.36 6.36 -16.76
C THR A 5 11.78 6.79 -15.36
N TYR A 6 11.31 6.09 -14.32
CA TYR A 6 11.70 6.33 -12.94
C TYR A 6 13.19 6.01 -12.74
N GLN A 7 13.63 4.86 -13.25
CA GLN A 7 15.02 4.44 -13.21
C GLN A 7 15.95 5.46 -13.88
N ALA A 8 15.57 5.93 -15.06
CA ALA A 8 16.33 6.95 -15.79
C ALA A 8 16.34 8.30 -15.07
N MET A 9 15.24 8.72 -14.45
CA MET A 9 15.12 9.98 -13.72
C MET A 9 16.06 10.06 -12.51
N TYR A 10 16.24 8.95 -11.79
CA TYR A 10 17.08 8.88 -10.59
C TYR A 10 18.45 8.23 -10.84
N HIS A 11 18.76 7.90 -12.09
CA HIS A 11 20.00 7.22 -12.51
C HIS A 11 20.28 5.94 -11.72
N LEU A 12 19.24 5.13 -11.50
CA LEU A 12 19.30 3.91 -10.69
C LEU A 12 19.65 2.70 -11.56
N THR A 13 20.40 1.76 -11.00
CA THR A 13 20.57 0.42 -11.58
C THR A 13 19.36 -0.47 -11.26
N ASN A 14 19.20 -1.58 -12.01
CA ASN A 14 18.15 -2.57 -11.71
C ASN A 14 18.26 -3.13 -10.29
N THR A 15 19.49 -3.34 -9.80
CA THR A 15 19.75 -3.78 -8.43
C THR A 15 19.28 -2.74 -7.41
N GLN A 16 19.55 -1.46 -7.65
CA GLN A 16 19.07 -0.38 -6.77
C GLN A 16 17.55 -0.27 -6.77
N MET A 17 16.89 -0.43 -7.91
CA MET A 17 15.44 -0.49 -7.99
C MET A 17 14.87 -1.65 -7.13
N GLY A 18 15.49 -2.83 -7.19
CA GLY A 18 15.14 -3.96 -6.34
C GLY A 18 15.36 -3.69 -4.85
N LEU A 19 16.46 -3.00 -4.50
CA LEU A 19 16.78 -2.64 -3.12
C LEU A 19 15.76 -1.64 -2.52
N LEU A 20 15.20 -0.72 -3.32
CA LEU A 20 14.11 0.15 -2.86
C LEU A 20 12.89 -0.67 -2.44
N GLY A 21 12.48 -1.62 -3.28
CA GLY A 21 11.40 -2.55 -2.93
C GLY A 21 11.70 -3.41 -1.70
N SER A 22 12.96 -3.86 -1.58
CA SER A 22 13.42 -4.63 -0.42
C SER A 22 13.42 -3.81 0.86
N ALA A 23 13.80 -2.54 0.82
CA ALA A 23 13.75 -1.64 1.98
C ALA A 23 12.32 -1.48 2.51
N TYR A 24 11.35 -1.30 1.61
CA TYR A 24 9.93 -1.28 1.94
C TYR A 24 9.49 -2.61 2.58
N GLY A 25 9.83 -3.74 1.95
CA GLY A 25 9.38 -5.07 2.39
C GLY A 25 9.98 -5.50 3.71
N VAL A 26 11.29 -5.34 3.90
CA VAL A 26 11.99 -5.75 5.14
C VAL A 26 11.45 -4.98 6.33
N LEU A 27 11.41 -3.65 6.26
CA LEU A 27 10.83 -2.85 7.35
C LEU A 27 9.34 -3.12 7.52
N GLY A 28 8.64 -3.44 6.43
CA GLY A 28 7.25 -3.83 6.45
C GLY A 28 6.98 -5.12 7.24
N VAL A 29 7.80 -6.14 7.09
CA VAL A 29 7.66 -7.41 7.84
C VAL A 29 7.71 -7.17 9.35
N PHE A 30 8.74 -6.45 9.83
CA PHE A 30 8.84 -6.10 11.25
C PHE A 30 7.67 -5.23 11.72
N SER A 31 7.26 -4.28 10.89
CA SER A 31 6.14 -3.39 11.16
C SER A 31 4.82 -4.14 11.30
N TYR A 32 4.60 -5.16 10.50
CA TYR A 32 3.36 -5.95 10.54
C TYR A 32 3.18 -6.69 11.86
N ILE A 33 4.27 -7.27 12.39
CA ILE A 33 4.25 -7.99 13.67
C ILE A 33 3.88 -7.04 14.83
N ILE A 34 4.44 -5.84 14.83
CA ILE A 34 4.22 -4.83 15.89
C ILE A 34 2.90 -4.11 15.69
N GLY A 35 2.47 -3.93 14.44
CA GLY A 35 1.32 -3.12 14.05
C GLY A 35 0.00 -3.61 14.62
N GLY A 36 -0.21 -4.92 14.70
CA GLY A 36 -1.40 -5.50 15.34
C GLY A 36 -1.52 -5.07 16.81
N VAL A 37 -0.44 -5.24 17.57
CA VAL A 37 -0.39 -4.85 19.00
C VAL A 37 -0.58 -3.34 19.17
N LEU A 38 -0.01 -2.54 18.26
CA LEU A 38 -0.14 -1.08 18.29
C LEU A 38 -1.58 -0.64 18.02
N ALA A 39 -2.25 -1.28 17.05
CA ALA A 39 -3.65 -0.99 16.72
C ALA A 39 -4.62 -1.32 17.86
N ASP A 40 -4.29 -2.30 18.71
CA ASP A 40 -5.10 -2.61 19.89
C ASP A 40 -4.97 -1.54 21.00
N LYS A 41 -3.78 -0.93 21.13
CA LYS A 41 -3.50 0.04 22.18
C LYS A 41 -3.85 1.49 21.80
N ILE A 42 -3.82 1.82 20.52
CA ILE A 42 -4.03 3.19 20.03
C ILE A 42 -5.33 3.25 19.24
N LYS A 43 -6.04 4.37 19.33
CA LYS A 43 -7.23 4.64 18.51
C LYS A 43 -6.88 4.53 17.03
N ALA A 44 -7.64 3.70 16.30
CA ALA A 44 -7.40 3.43 14.89
C ALA A 44 -7.44 4.71 14.04
N LYS A 45 -8.35 5.64 14.36
CA LYS A 45 -8.42 6.98 13.73
C LYS A 45 -7.06 7.70 13.80
N LYS A 46 -6.39 7.72 14.95
CA LYS A 46 -5.10 8.41 15.11
C LYS A 46 -4.01 7.77 14.26
N LEU A 47 -3.98 6.44 14.21
CA LEU A 47 -3.01 5.68 13.40
C LEU A 47 -3.23 5.92 11.91
N LEU A 48 -4.48 5.94 11.45
CA LEU A 48 -4.80 6.22 10.05
C LEU A 48 -4.40 7.64 9.64
N ILE A 49 -4.74 8.64 10.45
CA ILE A 49 -4.37 10.04 10.18
C ILE A 49 -2.85 10.17 10.11
N PHE A 50 -2.14 9.63 11.11
CA PHE A 50 -0.67 9.64 11.13
C PHE A 50 -0.09 8.99 9.87
N SER A 51 -0.57 7.80 9.53
CA SER A 51 -0.10 7.07 8.35
C SER A 51 -0.30 7.85 7.05
N MET A 52 -1.50 8.41 6.85
CA MET A 52 -1.83 9.18 5.65
C MET A 52 -0.93 10.42 5.52
N ILE A 53 -0.79 11.18 6.60
CA ILE A 53 0.04 12.39 6.61
C ILE A 53 1.52 12.03 6.41
N ALA A 54 2.04 11.06 7.15
CA ALA A 54 3.44 10.67 7.05
C ALA A 54 3.79 10.09 5.67
N THR A 55 2.90 9.27 5.09
CA THR A 55 3.09 8.73 3.74
C THR A 55 3.07 9.84 2.68
N GLY A 56 2.15 10.77 2.78
CA GLY A 56 2.07 11.90 1.84
C GLY A 56 3.25 12.86 1.95
N LEU A 57 3.70 13.18 3.17
CA LEU A 57 4.90 13.99 3.39
C LEU A 57 6.16 13.28 2.86
N GLY A 58 6.29 11.97 3.08
CA GLY A 58 7.36 11.17 2.49
C GLY A 58 7.36 11.24 0.96
N GLY A 59 6.18 11.25 0.33
CA GLY A 59 6.04 11.45 -1.11
C GLY A 59 6.46 12.85 -1.57
N LEU A 60 6.14 13.89 -0.82
CA LEU A 60 6.63 15.24 -1.13
C LEU A 60 8.15 15.33 -1.00
N LEU A 61 8.72 14.76 0.06
CA LEU A 61 10.18 14.71 0.23
C LEU A 61 10.86 13.98 -0.93
N HIS A 62 10.23 12.95 -1.48
CA HIS A 62 10.71 12.20 -2.63
C HIS A 62 10.97 13.09 -3.87
N LEU A 63 10.23 14.19 -4.04
CA LEU A 63 10.44 15.15 -5.14
C LEU A 63 11.76 15.93 -5.07
N PHE A 64 12.28 16.09 -3.85
CA PHE A 64 13.48 16.90 -3.59
C PHE A 64 14.74 16.04 -3.42
N VAL A 65 14.59 14.72 -3.45
CA VAL A 65 15.69 13.79 -3.23
C VAL A 65 16.17 13.22 -4.55
N ASN A 66 17.50 13.32 -4.78
CA ASN A 66 18.18 12.74 -5.95
C ASN A 66 19.25 11.71 -5.56
N ASN A 67 19.25 11.24 -4.33
CA ASN A 67 20.24 10.31 -3.80
C ASN A 67 19.60 8.96 -3.50
N PHE A 68 20.23 7.87 -3.94
CA PHE A 68 19.77 6.51 -3.73
C PHE A 68 19.51 6.17 -2.24
N TYR A 69 20.44 6.54 -1.35
CA TYR A 69 20.29 6.23 0.08
C TYR A 69 19.10 6.94 0.72
N ALA A 70 18.83 8.17 0.33
CA ALA A 70 17.67 8.89 0.81
C ALA A 70 16.36 8.30 0.25
N LEU A 71 16.35 7.80 -0.99
CA LEU A 71 15.23 7.02 -1.53
C LEU A 71 15.01 5.74 -0.72
N VAL A 72 16.06 5.02 -0.37
CA VAL A 72 15.98 3.82 0.50
C VAL A 72 15.31 4.15 1.83
N VAL A 73 15.65 5.28 2.45
CA VAL A 73 15.03 5.74 3.71
C VAL A 73 13.54 6.04 3.51
N ILE A 74 13.16 6.73 2.43
CA ILE A 74 11.75 7.05 2.12
C ILE A 74 10.95 5.76 1.89
N TYR A 75 11.46 4.83 1.10
CA TYR A 75 10.80 3.54 0.86
C TYR A 75 10.66 2.72 2.15
N GLY A 76 11.70 2.73 2.99
CA GLY A 76 11.63 2.12 4.32
C GLY A 76 10.58 2.76 5.22
N LEU A 77 10.50 4.09 5.26
CA LEU A 77 9.46 4.82 5.98
C LEU A 77 8.06 4.48 5.47
N TRP A 78 7.88 4.33 4.15
CA TRP A 78 6.60 3.89 3.59
C TRP A 78 6.25 2.45 3.99
N GLY A 79 7.23 1.55 4.12
CA GLY A 79 7.03 0.22 4.69
C GLY A 79 6.49 0.30 6.12
N VAL A 80 7.07 1.17 6.94
CA VAL A 80 6.62 1.40 8.33
C VAL A 80 5.23 2.05 8.34
N THR A 81 5.02 3.16 7.67
CA THR A 81 3.73 3.88 7.73
C THR A 81 2.57 3.06 7.15
N SER A 82 2.82 2.25 6.13
CA SER A 82 1.78 1.42 5.52
C SER A 82 1.45 0.19 6.36
N LEU A 83 2.44 -0.52 6.89
CA LEU A 83 2.25 -1.84 7.49
C LEU A 83 2.19 -1.81 9.02
N LEU A 84 2.81 -0.82 9.67
CA LEU A 84 2.70 -0.64 11.12
C LEU A 84 1.42 0.08 11.52
N THR A 85 1.06 1.16 10.81
CA THR A 85 0.01 2.06 11.27
C THR A 85 -1.24 2.04 10.40
N PHE A 86 -1.11 1.94 9.07
CA PHE A 86 -2.27 1.99 8.18
C PHE A 86 -3.09 0.71 8.18
N TRP A 87 -2.49 -0.41 7.78
CA TRP A 87 -3.23 -1.66 7.57
C TRP A 87 -3.91 -2.19 8.84
N PRO A 88 -3.23 -2.29 10.00
CA PRO A 88 -3.89 -2.78 11.21
C PRO A 88 -5.02 -1.86 11.67
N ALA A 89 -4.83 -0.55 11.59
CA ALA A 89 -5.85 0.41 11.96
C ALA A 89 -7.06 0.37 11.01
N LEU A 90 -6.81 0.21 9.71
CA LEU A 90 -7.87 0.10 8.71
C LEU A 90 -8.71 -1.16 8.92
N MET A 91 -8.07 -2.31 9.13
CA MET A 91 -8.77 -3.56 9.42
C MET A 91 -9.60 -3.46 10.71
N LYS A 92 -9.06 -2.79 11.73
CA LYS A 92 -9.80 -2.53 12.98
C LYS A 92 -11.04 -1.68 12.71
N ILE A 93 -10.93 -0.59 11.94
CA ILE A 93 -12.09 0.26 11.60
C ILE A 93 -13.17 -0.53 10.86
N VAL A 94 -12.79 -1.32 9.85
CA VAL A 94 -13.75 -2.17 9.10
C VAL A 94 -14.43 -3.15 10.06
N ARG A 95 -13.67 -3.78 10.93
CA ARG A 95 -14.18 -4.76 11.90
C ARG A 95 -15.21 -4.16 12.86
N ILE A 96 -14.93 -2.99 13.44
CA ILE A 96 -15.82 -2.39 14.45
C ILE A 96 -17.08 -1.75 13.87
N GLN A 97 -17.17 -1.61 12.55
CA GLN A 97 -18.35 -1.04 11.88
C GLN A 97 -19.38 -2.10 11.45
N ALA A 98 -19.08 -3.38 11.62
CA ALA A 98 -19.96 -4.46 11.21
C ALA A 98 -20.19 -5.44 12.36
N THR A 99 -21.41 -5.97 12.45
CA THR A 99 -21.74 -7.07 13.38
C THR A 99 -21.00 -8.34 12.97
N GLU A 100 -20.92 -9.35 13.84
CA GLU A 100 -20.26 -10.62 13.52
C GLU A 100 -20.84 -11.28 12.27
N GLU A 101 -22.15 -11.21 12.08
CA GLU A 101 -22.85 -11.78 10.93
C GLU A 101 -22.57 -11.01 9.62
N GLU A 102 -22.27 -9.70 9.72
CA GLU A 102 -22.04 -8.83 8.58
C GLU A 102 -20.55 -8.67 8.22
N GLN A 103 -19.63 -9.25 8.98
CA GLN A 103 -18.19 -9.10 8.78
C GLN A 103 -17.77 -9.45 7.36
N SER A 104 -18.24 -10.59 6.83
CA SER A 104 -17.90 -11.02 5.48
C SER A 104 -18.33 -10.01 4.42
N ARG A 105 -19.54 -9.45 4.57
CA ARG A 105 -20.06 -8.42 3.66
C ARG A 105 -19.29 -7.11 3.78
N ALA A 106 -18.91 -6.72 5.00
CA ALA A 106 -18.13 -5.51 5.22
C ALA A 106 -16.75 -5.59 4.55
N TYR A 107 -16.04 -6.71 4.74
CA TYR A 107 -14.74 -6.91 4.09
C TYR A 107 -14.86 -7.05 2.58
N GLY A 108 -15.87 -7.74 2.05
CA GLY A 108 -16.13 -7.84 0.61
C GLY A 108 -16.40 -6.47 -0.01
N THR A 109 -17.29 -5.67 0.61
CA THR A 109 -17.58 -4.30 0.16
C THR A 109 -16.34 -3.41 0.21
N PHE A 110 -15.56 -3.51 1.28
CA PHE A 110 -14.30 -2.78 1.43
C PHE A 110 -13.30 -3.17 0.33
N GLU A 111 -13.07 -4.45 0.07
CA GLU A 111 -12.14 -4.92 -0.96
C GLU A 111 -12.60 -4.55 -2.38
N GLY A 112 -13.90 -4.68 -2.67
CA GLY A 112 -14.49 -4.26 -3.93
C GLY A 112 -14.30 -2.76 -4.15
N GLY A 113 -14.66 -1.94 -3.15
CA GLY A 113 -14.46 -0.49 -3.18
C GLY A 113 -12.99 -0.11 -3.37
N ARG A 114 -12.08 -0.76 -2.65
CA ARG A 114 -10.64 -0.58 -2.78
C ARG A 114 -10.15 -0.90 -4.20
N GLY A 115 -10.69 -1.95 -4.82
CA GLY A 115 -10.38 -2.30 -6.21
C GLY A 115 -10.77 -1.20 -7.20
N VAL A 116 -11.99 -0.68 -7.09
CA VAL A 116 -12.50 0.41 -7.94
C VAL A 116 -11.64 1.67 -7.78
N PHE A 117 -11.41 2.11 -6.55
CA PHE A 117 -10.60 3.30 -6.27
C PHE A 117 -9.14 3.13 -6.73
N ASN A 118 -8.55 1.96 -6.57
CA ASN A 118 -7.21 1.68 -7.05
C ASN A 118 -7.13 1.78 -8.58
N ALA A 119 -8.10 1.21 -9.30
CA ALA A 119 -8.16 1.29 -10.75
C ALA A 119 -8.33 2.75 -11.23
N ALA A 120 -9.24 3.52 -10.61
CA ALA A 120 -9.45 4.92 -10.93
C ALA A 120 -8.19 5.76 -10.66
N HIS A 121 -7.55 5.57 -9.51
CA HIS A 121 -6.33 6.26 -9.11
C HIS A 121 -5.18 5.99 -10.09
N LEU A 122 -5.03 4.74 -10.49
CA LEU A 122 -4.03 4.31 -11.46
C LEU A 122 -4.30 4.88 -12.86
N ALA A 123 -5.58 4.95 -13.28
CA ALA A 123 -5.99 5.55 -14.54
C ALA A 123 -5.64 7.05 -14.59
N VAL A 124 -5.90 7.79 -13.52
CA VAL A 124 -5.51 9.21 -13.39
C VAL A 124 -3.98 9.37 -13.49
N ALA A 125 -3.21 8.56 -12.77
CA ALA A 125 -1.75 8.58 -12.83
C ALA A 125 -1.24 8.30 -14.26
N THR A 126 -1.85 7.32 -14.95
CA THR A 126 -1.51 6.99 -16.34
C THR A 126 -1.85 8.12 -17.30
N ALA A 127 -2.98 8.81 -17.10
CA ALA A 127 -3.35 9.98 -17.90
C ALA A 127 -2.36 11.14 -17.70
N ILE A 128 -1.98 11.43 -16.44
CA ILE A 128 -0.96 12.44 -16.13
C ILE A 128 0.34 12.12 -16.89
N PHE A 129 0.83 10.89 -16.76
CA PHE A 129 2.05 10.46 -17.45
C PHE A 129 1.93 10.59 -18.96
N GLY A 130 0.83 10.12 -19.55
CA GLY A 130 0.58 10.16 -20.99
C GLY A 130 0.58 11.58 -21.58
N ILE A 131 0.02 12.56 -20.84
CA ILE A 131 0.03 13.97 -21.26
C ILE A 131 1.47 14.49 -21.40
N PHE A 132 2.32 14.23 -20.41
CA PHE A 132 3.71 14.70 -20.42
C PHE A 132 4.59 13.90 -21.39
N GLN A 133 4.31 12.61 -21.56
CA GLN A 133 5.03 11.81 -22.54
C GLN A 133 4.80 12.28 -23.98
N ARG A 134 3.57 12.64 -24.34
CA ARG A 134 3.24 13.24 -25.64
C ARG A 134 3.99 14.55 -25.93
N LYS A 135 4.36 15.28 -24.85
CA LYS A 135 5.17 16.51 -24.94
C LYS A 135 6.67 16.25 -24.87
N ALA A 136 7.12 15.01 -24.96
CA ALA A 136 8.51 14.59 -24.79
C ALA A 136 9.13 15.00 -23.46
N MET A 137 8.32 15.06 -22.39
CA MET A 137 8.71 15.45 -21.03
C MET A 137 8.42 14.33 -19.99
N PRO A 138 8.91 13.10 -20.17
CA PRO A 138 8.52 11.97 -19.32
C PRO A 138 8.92 12.17 -17.85
N THR A 139 10.02 12.84 -17.57
CA THR A 139 10.47 13.17 -16.20
C THR A 139 9.46 14.06 -15.47
N LEU A 140 8.86 15.04 -16.16
CA LEU A 140 7.77 15.85 -15.59
C LEU A 140 6.51 15.01 -15.35
N GLY A 141 6.26 14.01 -16.18
CA GLY A 141 5.19 13.03 -15.97
C GLY A 141 5.37 12.26 -14.67
N ILE A 142 6.59 11.76 -14.39
CA ILE A 142 6.89 11.09 -13.12
C ILE A 142 6.72 12.05 -11.94
N LYS A 143 7.24 13.28 -12.02
CA LYS A 143 7.03 14.27 -10.95
C LYS A 143 5.55 14.57 -10.73
N GLY A 144 4.76 14.68 -11.79
CA GLY A 144 3.31 14.86 -11.70
C GLY A 144 2.61 13.70 -10.99
N ILE A 145 3.03 12.47 -11.27
CA ILE A 145 2.52 11.28 -10.56
C ILE A 145 2.92 11.31 -9.09
N ILE A 146 4.17 11.62 -8.77
CA ILE A 146 4.63 11.73 -7.38
C ILE A 146 3.82 12.79 -6.62
N TRP A 147 3.56 13.96 -7.23
CA TRP A 147 2.67 14.97 -6.66
C TRP A 147 1.28 14.42 -6.38
N PHE A 148 0.68 13.76 -7.36
CA PHE A 148 -0.66 13.19 -7.22
C PHE A 148 -0.72 12.14 -6.10
N TYR A 149 0.24 11.19 -6.06
CA TYR A 149 0.32 10.17 -5.02
C TYR A 149 0.68 10.71 -3.64
N SER A 150 1.31 11.88 -3.56
CA SER A 150 1.64 12.53 -2.29
C SER A 150 0.47 13.33 -1.73
N LEU A 151 -0.22 14.08 -2.60
CA LEU A 151 -1.33 14.94 -2.18
C LEU A 151 -2.58 14.13 -1.81
N ALA A 152 -2.85 13.02 -2.51
CA ALA A 152 -4.03 12.20 -2.25
C ALA A 152 -4.10 11.72 -0.79
N PRO A 153 -3.08 11.06 -0.20
CA PRO A 153 -3.12 10.66 1.19
C PRO A 153 -3.12 11.86 2.16
N LEU A 154 -2.47 12.98 1.84
CA LEU A 154 -2.54 14.18 2.67
C LEU A 154 -3.96 14.72 2.77
N ILE A 155 -4.66 14.84 1.64
CA ILE A 155 -6.05 15.30 1.59
C ILE A 155 -6.94 14.33 2.37
N VAL A 156 -6.79 13.01 2.14
CA VAL A 156 -7.57 11.99 2.86
C VAL A 156 -7.26 12.03 4.36
N GLY A 157 -6.01 12.19 4.75
CA GLY A 157 -5.60 12.34 6.16
C GLY A 157 -6.28 13.53 6.83
N ILE A 158 -6.34 14.68 6.15
CA ILE A 158 -7.04 15.88 6.62
C ILE A 158 -8.55 15.61 6.72
N ILE A 159 -9.15 15.00 5.71
CA ILE A 159 -10.57 14.62 5.73
C ILE A 159 -10.87 13.70 6.91
N PHE A 160 -10.00 12.75 7.23
CA PHE A 160 -10.16 11.82 8.36
C PHE A 160 -10.13 12.53 9.71
N ILE A 161 -9.44 13.65 9.85
CA ILE A 161 -9.46 14.45 11.09
C ILE A 161 -10.90 14.85 11.43
N PHE A 162 -11.66 15.31 10.41
CA PHE A 162 -12.99 15.89 10.60
C PHE A 162 -14.11 14.84 10.47
N LEU A 163 -14.03 13.95 9.47
CA LEU A 163 -15.14 13.07 9.12
C LEU A 163 -15.06 11.67 9.74
N LEU A 164 -13.86 11.14 10.00
CA LEU A 164 -13.75 9.79 10.54
C LEU A 164 -14.18 9.79 12.02
N LYS A 165 -15.29 9.12 12.29
CA LYS A 165 -15.76 8.85 13.64
C LYS A 165 -15.36 7.42 14.01
N GLU A 166 -14.59 7.26 15.07
CA GLU A 166 -14.31 5.95 15.65
C GLU A 166 -15.35 5.71 16.75
N PRO A 167 -16.20 4.69 16.65
CA PRO A 167 -17.11 4.33 17.73
C PRO A 167 -16.32 4.11 19.00
N GLU A 168 -16.83 4.58 20.14
CA GLU A 168 -16.24 4.22 21.42
C GLU A 168 -16.40 2.70 21.55
N THR A 169 -15.29 1.98 21.44
CA THR A 169 -15.30 0.57 21.78
C THR A 169 -15.63 0.50 23.27
N VAL A 170 -16.82 -0.01 23.56
CA VAL A 170 -17.15 -0.41 24.94
C VAL A 170 -16.01 -1.35 25.34
N LYS A 171 -15.21 -0.93 26.32
CA LYS A 171 -14.25 -1.82 26.93
C LYS A 171 -15.07 -2.95 27.52
N GLU A 172 -15.11 -4.10 26.85
CA GLU A 172 -15.55 -5.31 27.51
C GLU A 172 -14.70 -5.43 28.78
N ASP A 173 -15.39 -5.46 29.90
CA ASP A 173 -14.82 -5.39 31.22
C ASP A 173 -13.53 -6.23 31.38
N GLY A 174 -12.45 -5.56 31.67
CA GLY A 174 -11.32 -6.09 32.44
C GLY A 174 -10.32 -7.00 31.74
N THR A 175 -10.52 -7.41 30.49
CA THR A 175 -9.53 -8.20 29.73
C THR A 175 -8.95 -7.39 28.58
N SER A 176 -8.12 -6.40 28.89
CA SER A 176 -7.06 -6.04 27.94
C SER A 176 -6.12 -7.26 27.90
N SER A 177 -6.46 -8.23 27.07
CA SER A 177 -5.54 -9.31 26.77
C SER A 177 -4.37 -8.67 25.99
N THR A 178 -3.41 -8.16 26.74
CA THR A 178 -2.12 -7.81 26.19
C THR A 178 -1.61 -9.09 25.55
N VAL A 179 -1.66 -9.15 24.22
CA VAL A 179 -1.15 -10.30 23.46
C VAL A 179 0.25 -10.59 24.00
N SER A 180 0.38 -11.68 24.75
CA SER A 180 1.64 -12.10 25.31
C SER A 180 2.48 -12.75 24.22
N PHE A 181 3.80 -12.63 24.32
CA PHE A 181 4.70 -13.38 23.44
C PHE A 181 4.42 -14.91 23.46
N LYS A 182 3.94 -15.41 24.60
CA LYS A 182 3.49 -16.83 24.72
C LYS A 182 2.28 -17.15 23.83
N ASP A 183 1.37 -16.20 23.65
CA ASP A 183 0.18 -16.39 22.81
C ASP A 183 0.58 -16.42 21.32
N ILE A 184 1.54 -15.60 20.92
CA ILE A 184 2.12 -15.63 19.57
C ILE A 184 2.74 -17.00 19.30
N ILE A 185 3.56 -17.52 20.22
CA ILE A 185 4.17 -18.85 20.09
C ILE A 185 3.10 -19.96 20.04
N ARG A 186 2.03 -19.83 20.84
CA ARG A 186 0.92 -20.79 20.82
C ARG A 186 0.26 -20.84 19.45
N VAL A 187 -0.04 -19.68 18.87
CA VAL A 187 -0.65 -19.58 17.54
C VAL A 187 0.27 -20.13 16.46
N LEU A 188 1.58 -19.83 16.51
CA LEU A 188 2.55 -20.34 15.55
C LEU A 188 2.75 -21.88 15.66
N LYS A 189 2.39 -22.51 16.78
CA LYS A 189 2.41 -23.98 16.93
C LYS A 189 1.18 -24.66 16.33
N MET A 190 0.14 -23.91 15.94
CA MET A 190 -1.06 -24.48 15.35
C MET A 190 -0.83 -24.83 13.87
N PRO A 191 -1.03 -26.10 13.43
CA PRO A 191 -0.83 -26.49 12.03
C PRO A 191 -1.66 -25.70 11.04
N VAL A 192 -2.89 -25.33 11.44
CA VAL A 192 -3.81 -24.51 10.63
C VAL A 192 -3.21 -23.17 10.25
N MET A 193 -2.42 -22.57 11.15
CA MET A 193 -1.74 -21.29 10.86
C MET A 193 -0.75 -21.43 9.71
N TRP A 194 -0.02 -22.52 9.65
CA TRP A 194 0.93 -22.76 8.55
C TRP A 194 0.21 -23.02 7.22
N LEU A 195 -0.92 -23.70 7.23
CA LEU A 195 -1.75 -23.86 6.03
C LEU A 195 -2.23 -22.51 5.52
N ILE A 196 -2.73 -21.63 6.40
CA ILE A 196 -3.15 -20.27 6.04
C ILE A 196 -1.96 -19.46 5.50
N ILE A 197 -0.80 -19.52 6.16
CA ILE A 197 0.42 -18.83 5.73
C ILE A 197 0.84 -19.29 4.34
N ILE A 198 0.88 -20.60 4.07
CA ILE A 198 1.26 -21.15 2.77
C ILE A 198 0.25 -20.72 1.69
N MET A 199 -1.04 -20.80 1.96
CA MET A 199 -2.08 -20.38 1.02
C MET A 199 -1.97 -18.88 0.69
N MET A 200 -1.79 -18.04 1.70
CA MET A 200 -1.58 -16.60 1.50
C MET A 200 -0.27 -16.32 0.76
N TYR A 201 0.82 -16.97 1.14
CA TYR A 201 2.11 -16.82 0.48
C TYR A 201 2.02 -17.15 -1.01
N THR A 202 1.41 -18.29 -1.36
CA THR A 202 1.24 -18.73 -2.75
C THR A 202 0.41 -17.71 -3.55
N SER A 203 -0.72 -17.25 -3.00
CA SER A 203 -1.57 -16.25 -3.65
C SER A 203 -0.85 -14.92 -3.85
N TYR A 204 -0.13 -14.44 -2.83
CA TYR A 204 0.63 -13.19 -2.93
C TYR A 204 1.83 -13.28 -3.86
N THR A 205 2.55 -14.40 -3.87
CA THR A 205 3.68 -14.61 -4.79
C THR A 205 3.23 -14.55 -6.24
N PHE A 206 2.08 -15.16 -6.55
CA PHE A 206 1.48 -15.06 -7.88
C PHE A 206 1.10 -13.61 -8.21
N ASN A 207 0.50 -12.88 -7.29
CA ASN A 207 0.15 -11.47 -7.47
C ASN A 207 1.40 -10.59 -7.68
N MET A 208 2.51 -10.89 -7.00
CA MET A 208 3.79 -10.15 -7.13
C MET A 208 4.37 -10.20 -8.55
N SER A 209 4.08 -11.25 -9.32
CA SER A 209 4.52 -11.34 -10.72
C SER A 209 3.98 -10.18 -11.58
N SER A 210 2.84 -9.61 -11.20
CA SER A 210 2.24 -8.46 -11.90
C SER A 210 3.12 -7.20 -11.89
N TYR A 211 4.03 -7.06 -10.94
CA TYR A 211 4.99 -5.94 -10.90
C TYR A 211 5.97 -5.95 -12.08
N TYR A 212 6.19 -7.12 -12.67
CA TYR A 212 7.10 -7.29 -13.80
C TYR A 212 6.39 -7.23 -15.16
N PHE A 213 5.07 -7.12 -15.20
CA PHE A 213 4.33 -7.05 -16.46
C PHE A 213 4.68 -5.80 -17.28
N THR A 214 4.79 -4.64 -16.63
CA THR A 214 5.14 -3.40 -17.32
C THR A 214 6.55 -3.45 -17.93
N PRO A 215 7.63 -3.77 -17.18
CA PRO A 215 8.96 -3.87 -17.77
C PRO A 215 9.07 -5.00 -18.80
N TYR A 216 8.36 -6.11 -18.64
CA TYR A 216 8.31 -7.17 -19.65
C TYR A 216 7.64 -6.68 -20.93
N ALA A 217 6.51 -6.00 -20.84
CA ALA A 217 5.78 -5.48 -21.98
C ALA A 217 6.59 -4.42 -22.73
N SER A 218 7.29 -3.52 -22.02
CA SER A 218 8.11 -2.48 -22.67
C SER A 218 9.42 -3.02 -23.24
N ASN A 219 10.15 -3.85 -22.48
CA ASN A 219 11.51 -4.25 -22.85
C ASN A 219 11.58 -5.50 -23.76
N ILE A 220 10.59 -6.39 -23.65
CA ILE A 220 10.58 -7.64 -24.44
C ILE A 220 9.59 -7.57 -25.60
N ILE A 221 8.36 -7.07 -25.34
CA ILE A 221 7.32 -6.95 -26.39
C ILE A 221 7.50 -5.67 -27.19
N GLY A 222 8.17 -4.65 -26.64
CA GLY A 222 8.46 -3.39 -27.34
C GLY A 222 7.28 -2.40 -27.39
N VAL A 223 6.26 -2.56 -26.52
CA VAL A 223 5.17 -1.59 -26.45
C VAL A 223 5.59 -0.33 -25.68
N THR A 224 4.92 0.78 -25.94
CA THR A 224 5.21 2.03 -25.22
C THR A 224 4.88 1.91 -23.72
N ALA A 225 5.58 2.67 -22.90
CA ALA A 225 5.36 2.69 -21.44
C ALA A 225 3.90 3.00 -21.05
N VAL A 226 3.21 3.83 -21.86
CA VAL A 226 1.77 4.12 -21.65
C VAL A 226 0.92 2.89 -21.92
N ILE A 227 1.17 2.17 -23.02
CA ILE A 227 0.42 0.94 -23.35
C ILE A 227 0.67 -0.12 -22.29
N ALA A 228 1.93 -0.31 -21.87
CA ALA A 228 2.30 -1.23 -20.80
C ALA A 228 1.58 -0.89 -19.48
N ALA A 229 1.50 0.41 -19.13
CA ALA A 229 0.76 0.87 -17.95
C ALA A 229 -0.76 0.62 -18.08
N ILE A 230 -1.35 0.88 -19.25
CA ILE A 230 -2.78 0.60 -19.49
C ILE A 230 -3.10 -0.87 -19.33
N LEU A 231 -2.29 -1.77 -19.88
CA LEU A 231 -2.48 -3.23 -19.74
C LEU A 231 -2.47 -3.66 -18.27
N THR A 232 -1.57 -3.07 -17.48
CA THR A 232 -1.50 -3.35 -16.04
C THR A 232 -2.71 -2.76 -15.28
N VAL A 233 -3.17 -1.56 -15.66
CA VAL A 233 -4.40 -0.96 -15.09
C VAL A 233 -5.61 -1.83 -15.40
N MET A 234 -5.74 -2.35 -16.61
CA MET A 234 -6.84 -3.24 -16.99
C MET A 234 -6.95 -4.47 -16.09
N SER A 235 -5.82 -5.04 -15.67
CA SER A 235 -5.82 -6.17 -14.73
C SER A 235 -6.45 -5.83 -13.37
N GLN A 236 -6.41 -4.57 -12.94
CA GLN A 236 -7.00 -4.12 -11.68
C GLN A 236 -8.53 -3.95 -11.75
N TYR A 237 -9.08 -3.75 -12.96
CA TYR A 237 -10.54 -3.67 -13.12
C TYR A 237 -11.27 -5.00 -12.90
N ILE A 238 -10.56 -6.12 -12.99
CA ILE A 238 -11.14 -7.45 -12.74
C ILE A 238 -11.36 -7.66 -11.23
N ARG A 239 -10.54 -7.04 -10.39
CA ARG A 239 -10.55 -7.25 -8.94
C ARG A 239 -11.89 -6.96 -8.25
N PRO A 240 -12.64 -5.87 -8.55
CA PRO A 240 -13.94 -5.60 -7.95
C PRO A 240 -15.00 -6.66 -8.24
N PHE A 241 -14.85 -7.40 -9.35
CA PHE A 241 -15.80 -8.46 -9.70
C PHE A 241 -15.46 -9.81 -9.04
N ALA A 242 -14.26 -9.93 -8.48
CA ALA A 242 -13.79 -11.14 -7.79
C ALA A 242 -13.89 -11.02 -6.25
N ALA A 243 -14.20 -9.84 -5.72
CA ALA A 243 -14.37 -9.55 -4.30
C ALA A 243 -15.82 -9.72 -3.85
#